data_3c15eb5079a5e75010977e0a05e25082
#
_entry.id   3c15eb5079a5e75010977e0a05e25082
#
_cell.length_a   1.000
_cell.length_b   1.000
_cell.length_c   1.000
_cell.angle_alpha   90.00
_cell.angle_beta   90.00
_cell.angle_gamma   90.00
#
_symmetry.space_group_name_H-M   'P 1'
#
loop_
_entity.id
_entity.type
_entity.pdbx_description
1 polymer ?
#
loop_
_entity_poly.entity_id
_entity_poly.type
_entity_poly.pdbx_seq_one_letter_code
_entity_poly.pdbx_strand_id
1 'polypeptide(L)'
;MLKTAFAALIITFAFVPGFCAESKIVPILKAIDMNYKMKADVRADVTLTQQRVGQGTKIIDMGYFRRDSDDAFLIVMNAPENEKGNGYLRVGDNFWMYRKNTRTFQHVNRDESIGGSDAHSDDFETRKLAELYGPVADSSGTEKISEEMLGKVPVNKFEVRAKVNDVDYPRQIFWTRRDNNLLLKQECYSLSGTLMQTAYFLKFTQIEGRYVPVKQLFIDEFEKGNKTIVEISNMVPGKLDDKIFTKAYLENLSK
;
A
#
# COMPACT_ATOMS: atom_id res chain seq x y z
N MET A 1 -21.31 -35.09 73.55
CA MET A 1 -20.33 -34.20 72.91
C MET A 1 -20.07 -34.72 71.51
N LEU A 2 -20.68 -34.12 70.55
CA LEU A 2 -20.61 -34.50 69.09
C LEU A 2 -19.61 -33.61 68.46
N LYS A 3 -18.51 -34.09 67.91
CA LYS A 3 -17.48 -33.37 67.19
C LYS A 3 -17.83 -33.43 65.67
N THR A 4 -18.33 -32.33 65.11
CA THR A 4 -18.52 -32.16 63.67
C THR A 4 -17.19 -31.79 63.03
N ALA A 5 -16.69 -32.64 62.12
CA ALA A 5 -15.50 -32.35 61.30
C ALA A 5 -15.98 -31.63 60.03
N PHE A 6 -15.46 -30.41 59.80
CA PHE A 6 -15.68 -29.62 58.57
C PHE A 6 -14.58 -30.02 57.56
N ALA A 7 -14.96 -30.69 56.48
CA ALA A 7 -14.05 -30.95 55.38
C ALA A 7 -14.03 -29.73 54.42
N ALA A 8 -12.91 -29.05 54.34
CA ALA A 8 -12.69 -27.96 53.38
C ALA A 8 -12.35 -28.55 51.99
N LEU A 9 -13.24 -28.34 51.03
CA LEU A 9 -13.03 -28.70 49.63
C LEU A 9 -12.16 -27.62 48.96
N ILE A 10 -10.88 -27.93 48.73
CA ILE A 10 -9.95 -27.05 47.97
C ILE A 10 -10.17 -27.31 46.49
N ILE A 11 -10.86 -26.38 45.80
CA ILE A 11 -10.97 -26.38 44.34
C ILE A 11 -9.71 -25.74 43.76
N THR A 12 -8.79 -26.54 43.25
CA THR A 12 -7.63 -26.11 42.48
C THR A 12 -8.07 -25.72 41.07
N PHE A 13 -8.12 -24.43 40.81
CA PHE A 13 -8.28 -23.91 39.45
C PHE A 13 -6.96 -24.16 38.69
N ALA A 14 -6.96 -25.16 37.81
CA ALA A 14 -5.87 -25.37 36.86
C ALA A 14 -5.89 -24.22 35.84
N PHE A 15 -4.96 -23.26 35.96
CA PHE A 15 -4.68 -22.24 34.97
C PHE A 15 -4.05 -22.93 33.76
N VAL A 16 -4.83 -23.20 32.72
CA VAL A 16 -4.31 -23.66 31.42
C VAL A 16 -3.77 -22.42 30.74
N PRO A 17 -2.44 -22.24 30.55
CA PRO A 17 -1.93 -21.14 29.76
C PRO A 17 -2.45 -21.35 28.35
N GLY A 18 -3.32 -20.46 27.90
CA GLY A 18 -3.76 -20.41 26.51
C GLY A 18 -2.51 -20.21 25.64
N PHE A 19 -2.10 -21.22 24.89
CA PHE A 19 -1.11 -21.11 23.84
C PHE A 19 -1.71 -20.18 22.78
N CYS A 20 -1.36 -18.90 22.83
CA CYS A 20 -1.63 -17.99 21.72
C CYS A 20 -0.75 -18.48 20.56
N ALA A 21 -1.34 -19.14 19.58
CA ALA A 21 -0.60 -19.59 18.40
C ALA A 21 0.05 -18.36 17.74
N GLU A 22 1.34 -18.47 17.43
CA GLU A 22 2.07 -17.40 16.77
C GLU A 22 1.44 -17.08 15.41
N SER A 23 1.22 -15.81 15.13
CA SER A 23 0.61 -15.37 13.86
C SER A 23 1.48 -15.76 12.67
N LYS A 24 0.86 -16.35 11.66
CA LYS A 24 1.49 -16.63 10.35
C LYS A 24 1.46 -15.43 9.42
N ILE A 25 0.43 -14.59 9.52
CA ILE A 25 0.18 -13.44 8.65
C ILE A 25 1.06 -12.24 9.01
N VAL A 26 1.23 -11.93 10.30
CA VAL A 26 2.04 -10.77 10.75
C VAL A 26 3.47 -10.80 10.22
N PRO A 27 4.21 -11.93 10.25
CA PRO A 27 5.54 -12.00 9.62
C PRO A 27 5.52 -11.73 8.10
N ILE A 28 4.46 -12.16 7.39
CA ILE A 28 4.32 -11.89 5.95
C ILE A 28 4.11 -10.39 5.70
N LEU A 29 3.23 -9.72 6.47
CA LEU A 29 3.03 -8.27 6.36
C LEU A 29 4.34 -7.51 6.59
N LYS A 30 5.10 -7.86 7.64
CA LYS A 30 6.42 -7.27 7.91
C LYS A 30 7.41 -7.52 6.77
N ALA A 31 7.38 -8.71 6.17
CA ALA A 31 8.25 -9.03 5.04
C ALA A 31 7.89 -8.22 3.79
N ILE A 32 6.60 -7.97 3.53
CA ILE A 32 6.15 -7.07 2.45
C ILE A 32 6.69 -5.66 2.72
N ASP A 33 6.45 -5.09 3.92
CA ASP A 33 6.92 -3.76 4.27
C ASP A 33 8.44 -3.63 4.09
N MET A 34 9.19 -4.63 4.53
CA MET A 34 10.65 -4.66 4.36
C MET A 34 11.10 -4.78 2.89
N ASN A 35 10.39 -5.58 2.08
CA ASN A 35 10.73 -5.77 0.67
C ASN A 35 10.59 -4.48 -0.14
N TYR A 36 9.60 -3.66 0.19
CA TYR A 36 9.29 -2.43 -0.55
C TYR A 36 9.95 -1.17 0.03
N LYS A 37 10.56 -1.24 1.21
CA LYS A 37 11.24 -0.11 1.82
C LYS A 37 12.59 0.13 1.12
N MET A 38 12.75 1.30 0.51
CA MET A 38 13.98 1.71 -0.17
C MET A 38 15.06 2.07 0.85
N LYS A 39 16.32 1.72 0.55
CA LYS A 39 17.48 2.11 1.36
C LYS A 39 18.08 3.43 0.91
N ALA A 40 18.10 3.65 -0.41
CA ALA A 40 18.55 4.90 -1.02
C ALA A 40 17.34 5.70 -1.50
N ASP A 41 17.53 7.00 -1.64
CA ASP A 41 16.58 7.83 -2.38
C ASP A 41 16.52 7.38 -3.84
N VAL A 42 15.41 7.61 -4.50
CA VAL A 42 15.21 7.20 -5.89
C VAL A 42 14.61 8.34 -6.70
N ARG A 43 15.17 8.56 -7.88
CA ARG A 43 14.51 9.30 -8.96
C ARG A 43 14.06 8.32 -10.03
N ALA A 44 12.86 8.51 -10.59
CA ALA A 44 12.31 7.68 -11.65
C ALA A 44 11.38 8.48 -12.56
N ASP A 45 11.02 7.90 -13.72
CA ASP A 45 9.92 8.33 -14.55
C ASP A 45 8.76 7.37 -14.36
N VAL A 46 7.52 7.90 -14.29
CA VAL A 46 6.29 7.13 -14.14
C VAL A 46 5.34 7.47 -15.26
N THR A 47 4.79 6.45 -15.91
CA THR A 47 3.70 6.58 -16.88
C THR A 47 2.46 5.89 -16.34
N LEU A 48 1.36 6.66 -16.23
CA LEU A 48 0.03 6.13 -15.96
C LEU A 48 -0.75 6.04 -17.27
N THR A 49 -1.22 4.84 -17.61
CA THR A 49 -2.16 4.63 -18.72
C THR A 49 -3.52 4.33 -18.12
N GLN A 50 -4.38 5.34 -18.08
CA GLN A 50 -5.72 5.28 -17.54
C GLN A 50 -6.72 5.00 -18.67
N GLN A 51 -7.54 3.97 -18.51
CA GLN A 51 -8.66 3.67 -19.40
C GLN A 51 -9.97 3.86 -18.64
N ARG A 52 -10.85 4.70 -19.19
CA ARG A 52 -12.20 4.96 -18.66
C ARG A 52 -13.24 4.59 -19.70
N VAL A 53 -14.28 3.88 -19.27
CA VAL A 53 -15.40 3.54 -20.17
C VAL A 53 -16.09 4.81 -20.67
N GLY A 54 -16.28 4.92 -21.99
CA GLY A 54 -16.89 6.08 -22.61
C GLY A 54 -16.00 7.34 -22.74
N GLN A 55 -14.80 7.36 -22.11
CA GLN A 55 -13.89 8.51 -22.15
C GLN A 55 -12.58 8.21 -22.89
N GLY A 56 -12.31 6.94 -23.22
CA GLY A 56 -11.11 6.52 -23.92
C GLY A 56 -9.90 6.32 -23.00
N THR A 57 -8.72 6.54 -23.55
CA THR A 57 -7.44 6.35 -22.85
C THR A 57 -6.74 7.68 -22.62
N LYS A 58 -6.33 7.93 -21.37
CA LYS A 58 -5.49 9.08 -20.98
C LYS A 58 -4.12 8.56 -20.56
N ILE A 59 -3.06 9.19 -21.04
CA ILE A 59 -1.68 8.91 -20.64
C ILE A 59 -1.16 10.09 -19.82
N ILE A 60 -0.58 9.83 -18.67
CA ILE A 60 0.00 10.83 -17.78
C ILE A 60 1.46 10.43 -17.53
N ASP A 61 2.39 11.29 -17.96
CA ASP A 61 3.82 11.10 -17.68
C ASP A 61 4.26 12.00 -16.53
N MET A 62 5.07 11.45 -15.63
CA MET A 62 5.46 12.13 -14.40
C MET A 62 6.94 11.90 -14.11
N GLY A 63 7.59 12.91 -13.52
CA GLY A 63 8.82 12.73 -12.77
C GLY A 63 8.50 12.37 -11.32
N TYR A 64 9.23 11.41 -10.76
CA TYR A 64 9.03 10.87 -9.44
C TYR A 64 10.32 10.87 -8.64
N PHE A 65 10.26 11.36 -7.40
CA PHE A 65 11.36 11.39 -6.44
C PHE A 65 10.85 10.81 -5.13
N ARG A 66 11.60 9.88 -4.54
CA ARG A 66 11.19 9.19 -3.31
C ARG A 66 12.33 9.09 -2.32
N ARG A 67 12.03 9.32 -1.03
CA ARG A 67 12.91 9.16 0.12
C ARG A 67 12.15 8.52 1.28
N ASP A 68 12.46 7.27 1.57
CA ASP A 68 11.75 6.51 2.61
C ASP A 68 12.20 6.85 4.03
N SER A 69 13.39 7.45 4.21
CA SER A 69 13.85 7.87 5.54
C SER A 69 12.95 8.91 6.19
N ASP A 70 12.34 9.77 5.38
CA ASP A 70 11.54 10.92 5.81
C ASP A 70 10.07 10.76 5.42
N ASP A 71 9.66 9.58 4.96
CA ASP A 71 8.34 9.33 4.36
C ASP A 71 7.98 10.40 3.31
N ALA A 72 8.95 10.70 2.40
CA ALA A 72 8.80 11.80 1.46
C ALA A 72 8.78 11.33 0.01
N PHE A 73 7.89 11.94 -0.78
CA PHE A 73 7.94 11.86 -2.23
C PHE A 73 7.52 13.18 -2.88
N LEU A 74 8.00 13.37 -4.11
CA LEU A 74 7.57 14.44 -4.99
C LEU A 74 7.24 13.84 -6.36
N ILE A 75 6.07 14.21 -6.88
CA ILE A 75 5.60 13.90 -8.24
C ILE A 75 5.38 15.21 -8.96
N VAL A 76 5.88 15.31 -10.21
CA VAL A 76 5.56 16.42 -11.12
C VAL A 76 5.06 15.87 -12.45
N MET A 77 3.93 16.34 -12.91
CA MET A 77 3.34 15.93 -14.19
C MET A 77 4.06 16.58 -15.35
N ASN A 78 4.50 15.78 -16.32
CA ASN A 78 5.17 16.21 -17.56
C ASN A 78 4.23 16.19 -18.77
N ALA A 79 3.22 15.32 -18.75
CA ALA A 79 2.17 15.21 -19.76
C ALA A 79 0.86 14.71 -19.11
N PRO A 80 -0.31 14.95 -19.73
CA PRO A 80 -0.55 15.76 -20.93
C PRO A 80 -0.35 17.27 -20.68
N GLU A 81 -0.30 18.08 -21.72
CA GLU A 81 0.04 19.52 -21.62
C GLU A 81 -0.87 20.31 -20.66
N ASN A 82 -2.16 19.95 -20.58
CA ASN A 82 -3.11 20.59 -19.65
C ASN A 82 -2.86 20.23 -18.18
N GLU A 83 -2.10 19.18 -17.88
CA GLU A 83 -1.72 18.77 -16.53
C GLU A 83 -0.26 19.12 -16.19
N LYS A 84 0.53 19.45 -17.20
CA LYS A 84 1.95 19.70 -17.09
C LYS A 84 2.28 20.78 -16.06
N GLY A 85 3.17 20.42 -15.13
CA GLY A 85 3.57 21.26 -14.01
C GLY A 85 2.64 21.20 -12.78
N ASN A 86 1.49 20.51 -12.85
CA ASN A 86 0.81 20.08 -11.64
C ASN A 86 1.65 19.02 -10.92
N GLY A 87 1.46 18.85 -9.62
CA GLY A 87 2.23 17.84 -8.92
C GLY A 87 1.77 17.60 -7.50
N TYR A 88 2.47 16.70 -6.84
CA TYR A 88 2.20 16.28 -5.48
C TYR A 88 3.49 16.29 -4.67
N LEU A 89 3.40 16.74 -3.44
CA LEU A 89 4.49 16.73 -2.47
C LEU A 89 3.99 16.14 -1.18
N ARG A 90 4.67 15.10 -0.70
CA ARG A 90 4.49 14.54 0.63
C ARG A 90 5.78 14.65 1.43
N VAL A 91 5.66 15.02 2.71
CA VAL A 91 6.75 14.96 3.69
C VAL A 91 6.13 14.56 5.03
N GLY A 92 6.41 13.36 5.48
CA GLY A 92 5.77 12.77 6.65
C GLY A 92 4.25 12.69 6.46
N ASP A 93 3.50 13.22 7.42
CA ASP A 93 2.02 13.23 7.38
C ASP A 93 1.43 14.36 6.53
N ASN A 94 2.26 15.27 6.04
CA ASN A 94 1.79 16.39 5.24
C ASN A 94 1.79 16.04 3.76
N PHE A 95 0.64 16.11 3.14
CA PHE A 95 0.45 15.83 1.73
C PHE A 95 -0.24 17.00 1.02
N TRP A 96 0.37 17.48 -0.09
CA TRP A 96 -0.12 18.62 -0.86
C TRP A 96 -0.21 18.28 -2.35
N MET A 97 -1.30 18.74 -2.96
CA MET A 97 -1.43 18.89 -4.40
C MET A 97 -1.05 20.33 -4.79
N TYR A 98 -0.23 20.48 -5.81
CA TYR A 98 0.12 21.75 -6.43
C TYR A 98 -0.59 21.91 -7.78
N ARG A 99 -1.23 23.04 -7.97
CA ARG A 99 -1.85 23.43 -9.24
C ARG A 99 -1.07 24.58 -9.87
N LYS A 100 -0.44 24.31 -11.03
CA LYS A 100 0.40 25.29 -11.75
C LYS A 100 -0.39 26.53 -12.19
N ASN A 101 -1.61 26.38 -12.69
CA ASN A 101 -2.43 27.47 -13.24
C ASN A 101 -2.79 28.53 -12.17
N THR A 102 -3.01 28.10 -10.92
CA THR A 102 -3.33 28.99 -9.79
C THR A 102 -2.12 29.26 -8.90
N ARG A 103 -1.02 28.53 -9.08
CA ARG A 103 0.17 28.53 -8.21
C ARG A 103 -0.15 28.28 -6.74
N THR A 104 -1.10 27.40 -6.47
CA THR A 104 -1.57 27.10 -5.13
C THR A 104 -1.23 25.69 -4.70
N PHE A 105 -0.90 25.54 -3.41
CA PHE A 105 -0.80 24.26 -2.73
C PHE A 105 -2.09 24.03 -1.93
N GLN A 106 -2.76 22.94 -2.22
CA GLN A 106 -3.90 22.47 -1.44
C GLN A 106 -3.47 21.26 -0.61
N HIS A 107 -3.77 21.27 0.69
CA HIS A 107 -3.60 20.08 1.51
C HIS A 107 -4.65 19.04 1.10
N VAL A 108 -4.22 17.80 0.87
CA VAL A 108 -5.07 16.70 0.44
C VAL A 108 -4.94 15.52 1.38
N ASN A 109 -5.91 14.62 1.32
CA ASN A 109 -5.93 13.43 2.14
C ASN A 109 -4.96 12.38 1.57
N ARG A 110 -4.71 11.36 2.38
CA ARG A 110 -3.81 10.25 2.05
C ARG A 110 -4.31 9.40 0.88
N ASP A 111 -5.64 9.30 0.74
CA ASP A 111 -6.36 8.59 -0.31
C ASP A 111 -6.47 9.36 -1.65
N GLU A 112 -5.75 10.48 -1.78
CA GLU A 112 -5.78 11.28 -3.01
C GLU A 112 -5.34 10.46 -4.22
N SER A 113 -6.16 10.48 -5.25
CA SER A 113 -5.89 9.82 -6.52
C SER A 113 -4.86 10.61 -7.33
N ILE A 114 -3.80 9.96 -7.79
CA ILE A 114 -2.77 10.61 -8.58
C ILE A 114 -3.25 10.85 -10.02
N GLY A 115 -3.39 12.12 -10.39
CA GLY A 115 -3.84 12.52 -11.74
C GLY A 115 -5.27 12.11 -12.07
N GLY A 116 -6.12 11.80 -11.06
CA GLY A 116 -7.47 11.28 -11.23
C GLY A 116 -7.51 9.85 -11.75
N SER A 117 -6.45 9.07 -11.48
CA SER A 117 -6.34 7.66 -11.85
C SER A 117 -6.84 6.73 -10.74
N ASP A 118 -6.78 5.42 -10.95
CA ASP A 118 -7.06 4.42 -9.91
C ASP A 118 -5.82 4.13 -9.04
N ALA A 119 -4.69 4.80 -9.29
CA ALA A 119 -3.51 4.77 -8.44
C ALA A 119 -3.58 5.89 -7.41
N HIS A 120 -3.39 5.56 -6.13
CA HIS A 120 -3.47 6.48 -5.02
C HIS A 120 -2.08 6.82 -4.48
N SER A 121 -1.99 7.80 -3.58
CA SER A 121 -0.69 8.21 -3.03
C SER A 121 0.02 7.07 -2.31
N ASP A 122 -0.73 6.15 -1.68
CA ASP A 122 -0.21 4.97 -0.97
C ASP A 122 0.58 4.01 -1.88
N ASP A 123 0.34 4.03 -3.19
CA ASP A 123 1.08 3.22 -4.17
C ASP A 123 2.49 3.76 -4.44
N PHE A 124 2.76 5.01 -4.04
CA PHE A 124 4.02 5.72 -4.26
C PHE A 124 4.85 5.91 -2.98
N GLU A 125 4.37 5.44 -1.84
CA GLU A 125 5.06 5.60 -0.56
C GLU A 125 5.57 4.30 0.06
N THR A 126 6.19 4.41 1.22
CA THR A 126 6.57 3.26 2.04
C THR A 126 5.33 2.56 2.58
N ARG A 127 5.21 1.25 2.35
CA ARG A 127 4.13 0.45 2.91
C ARG A 127 4.31 0.27 4.42
N LYS A 128 3.23 0.40 5.18
CA LYS A 128 3.17 0.19 6.63
C LYS A 128 2.08 -0.84 6.98
N LEU A 129 1.98 -1.92 6.18
CA LEU A 129 0.90 -2.89 6.27
C LEU A 129 0.84 -3.56 7.65
N ALA A 130 1.99 -3.89 8.24
CA ALA A 130 2.04 -4.51 9.57
C ALA A 130 1.58 -3.58 10.70
N GLU A 131 1.65 -2.26 10.51
CA GLU A 131 1.15 -1.26 11.45
C GLU A 131 -0.35 -1.03 11.27
N LEU A 132 -0.80 -0.90 10.03
CA LEU A 132 -2.16 -0.52 9.69
C LEU A 132 -3.15 -1.69 9.74
N TYR A 133 -2.70 -2.92 9.47
CA TYR A 133 -3.57 -4.09 9.35
C TYR A 133 -3.19 -5.21 10.29
N GLY A 134 -4.19 -6.01 10.64
CA GLY A 134 -4.05 -7.24 11.40
C GLY A 134 -4.69 -8.43 10.71
N PRO A 135 -4.30 -9.67 11.08
CA PRO A 135 -4.88 -10.88 10.53
C PRO A 135 -6.36 -11.02 10.90
N VAL A 136 -7.13 -11.66 10.01
CA VAL A 136 -8.49 -12.11 10.32
C VAL A 136 -8.45 -13.57 10.70
N ALA A 137 -9.07 -13.90 11.84
CA ALA A 137 -9.26 -15.28 12.29
C ALA A 137 -10.72 -15.73 12.07
N ASP A 138 -10.92 -17.02 11.99
CA ASP A 138 -12.23 -17.66 12.03
C ASP A 138 -12.76 -17.78 13.46
N SER A 139 -13.91 -18.43 13.63
CA SER A 139 -14.56 -18.63 14.93
C SER A 139 -13.75 -19.52 15.90
N SER A 140 -12.79 -20.29 15.40
CA SER A 140 -11.86 -21.11 16.21
C SER A 140 -10.59 -20.34 16.64
N GLY A 141 -10.41 -19.09 16.17
CA GLY A 141 -9.20 -18.31 16.36
C GLY A 141 -8.09 -18.63 15.36
N THR A 142 -8.37 -19.44 14.32
CA THR A 142 -7.39 -19.78 13.29
C THR A 142 -7.36 -18.67 12.23
N GLU A 143 -6.16 -18.18 11.92
CA GLU A 143 -5.97 -17.15 10.89
C GLU A 143 -6.46 -17.62 9.51
N LYS A 144 -7.16 -16.76 8.79
CA LYS A 144 -7.64 -17.02 7.42
C LYS A 144 -6.50 -16.89 6.42
N ILE A 145 -5.67 -17.92 6.35
CA ILE A 145 -4.58 -18.08 5.40
C ILE A 145 -4.68 -19.43 4.71
N SER A 146 -4.51 -19.45 3.39
CA SER A 146 -4.47 -20.66 2.56
C SER A 146 -3.31 -20.62 1.58
N GLU A 147 -2.86 -21.80 1.17
CA GLU A 147 -1.90 -21.98 0.10
C GLU A 147 -2.66 -22.24 -1.21
N GLU A 148 -2.38 -21.41 -2.23
CA GLU A 148 -3.07 -21.47 -3.53
C GLU A 148 -2.06 -21.32 -4.67
N MET A 149 -2.58 -21.45 -5.89
CA MET A 149 -1.85 -21.13 -7.12
C MET A 149 -2.46 -19.89 -7.78
N LEU A 150 -1.65 -18.84 -8.02
CA LEU A 150 -2.03 -17.71 -8.87
C LEU A 150 -1.42 -17.92 -10.26
N GLY A 151 -2.21 -18.48 -11.17
CA GLY A 151 -1.69 -19.02 -12.42
C GLY A 151 -0.74 -20.18 -12.17
N LYS A 152 0.56 -19.99 -12.47
CA LYS A 152 1.62 -20.98 -12.21
C LYS A 152 2.48 -20.67 -10.97
N VAL A 153 2.14 -19.65 -10.21
CA VAL A 153 2.95 -19.20 -9.06
C VAL A 153 2.31 -19.67 -7.76
N PRO A 154 3.05 -20.41 -6.90
CA PRO A 154 2.58 -20.77 -5.57
C PRO A 154 2.50 -19.52 -4.69
N VAL A 155 1.34 -19.30 -4.06
CA VAL A 155 1.06 -18.14 -3.22
C VAL A 155 0.46 -18.51 -1.88
N ASN A 156 0.63 -17.63 -0.90
CA ASN A 156 -0.20 -17.56 0.27
C ASN A 156 -1.31 -16.53 0.00
N LYS A 157 -2.56 -16.94 0.22
CA LYS A 157 -3.72 -16.05 0.19
C LYS A 157 -4.20 -15.85 1.62
N PHE A 158 -4.39 -14.62 2.03
CA PHE A 158 -4.85 -14.32 3.38
C PHE A 158 -5.66 -13.02 3.43
N GLU A 159 -6.50 -12.93 4.47
CA GLU A 159 -7.36 -11.77 4.73
C GLU A 159 -6.80 -10.96 5.90
N VAL A 160 -6.86 -9.63 5.74
CA VAL A 160 -6.50 -8.67 6.78
C VAL A 160 -7.60 -7.63 6.98
N ARG A 161 -7.66 -7.08 8.19
CA ARG A 161 -8.52 -5.94 8.54
C ARG A 161 -7.70 -4.81 9.13
N ALA A 162 -8.15 -3.59 8.87
CA ALA A 162 -7.58 -2.40 9.45
C ALA A 162 -7.67 -2.42 10.98
N LYS A 163 -6.59 -2.01 11.62
CA LYS A 163 -6.48 -1.74 13.07
C LYS A 163 -6.74 -0.26 13.39
N VAL A 164 -6.75 0.58 12.38
CA VAL A 164 -6.93 2.03 12.44
C VAL A 164 -8.08 2.45 11.53
N ASN A 165 -8.62 3.65 11.75
CA ASN A 165 -9.74 4.16 10.95
C ASN A 165 -9.31 4.98 9.74
N ASP A 166 -8.04 5.37 9.67
CA ASP A 166 -7.47 6.19 8.61
C ASP A 166 -6.82 5.32 7.53
N VAL A 167 -7.66 4.56 6.83
CA VAL A 167 -7.28 3.72 5.68
C VAL A 167 -8.42 3.69 4.67
N ASP A 168 -8.08 3.66 3.38
CA ASP A 168 -9.05 3.64 2.28
C ASP A 168 -9.88 2.36 2.25
N TYR A 169 -9.22 1.24 2.53
CA TYR A 169 -9.82 -0.09 2.43
C TYR A 169 -9.69 -0.85 3.75
N PRO A 170 -10.76 -0.86 4.59
CA PRO A 170 -10.71 -1.48 5.92
C PRO A 170 -10.58 -3.01 5.89
N ARG A 171 -10.81 -3.64 4.75
CA ARG A 171 -10.64 -5.07 4.54
C ARG A 171 -9.91 -5.33 3.24
N GLN A 172 -8.87 -6.19 3.28
CA GLN A 172 -8.10 -6.55 2.10
C GLN A 172 -7.81 -8.05 2.07
N ILE A 173 -7.63 -8.60 0.85
CA ILE A 173 -7.15 -9.96 0.63
C ILE A 173 -5.88 -9.87 -0.21
N PHE A 174 -4.83 -10.55 0.25
CA PHE A 174 -3.51 -10.55 -0.38
C PHE A 174 -3.15 -11.91 -0.94
N TRP A 175 -2.46 -11.92 -2.09
CA TRP A 175 -1.78 -13.07 -2.66
C TRP A 175 -0.29 -12.76 -2.75
N THR A 176 0.50 -13.42 -1.92
CA THR A 176 1.95 -13.22 -1.86
C THR A 176 2.69 -14.47 -2.30
N ARG A 177 3.80 -14.31 -2.99
CA ARG A 177 4.65 -15.45 -3.36
C ARG A 177 5.16 -16.16 -2.10
N ARG A 178 5.17 -17.48 -2.12
CA ARG A 178 5.57 -18.29 -0.96
C ARG A 178 7.07 -18.25 -0.67
N ASP A 179 7.90 -18.04 -1.69
CA ASP A 179 9.36 -18.06 -1.59
C ASP A 179 9.97 -16.76 -1.05
N ASN A 180 9.31 -15.61 -1.26
CA ASN A 180 9.88 -14.31 -0.93
C ASN A 180 8.87 -13.25 -0.45
N ASN A 181 7.61 -13.63 -0.26
CA ASN A 181 6.52 -12.77 0.19
C ASN A 181 6.26 -11.53 -0.70
N LEU A 182 6.64 -11.57 -1.99
CA LEU A 182 6.25 -10.51 -2.91
C LEU A 182 4.74 -10.50 -3.11
N LEU A 183 4.13 -9.34 -2.95
CA LEU A 183 2.71 -9.14 -3.20
C LEU A 183 2.45 -9.17 -4.70
N LEU A 184 1.62 -10.11 -5.17
CA LEU A 184 1.31 -10.27 -6.59
C LEU A 184 -0.10 -9.79 -6.94
N LYS A 185 -1.05 -9.93 -6.01
CA LYS A 185 -2.43 -9.49 -6.16
C LYS A 185 -2.96 -9.00 -4.83
N GLN A 186 -3.81 -8.00 -4.89
CA GLN A 186 -4.52 -7.42 -3.75
C GLN A 186 -5.96 -7.14 -4.15
N GLU A 187 -6.91 -7.49 -3.32
CA GLU A 187 -8.31 -7.10 -3.43
C GLU A 187 -8.66 -6.20 -2.26
N CYS A 188 -9.26 -5.05 -2.56
CA CYS A 188 -9.59 -3.99 -1.62
C CYS A 188 -11.10 -3.86 -1.49
N TYR A 189 -11.61 -3.89 -0.26
CA TYR A 189 -13.03 -3.90 0.05
C TYR A 189 -13.43 -2.72 0.91
N SER A 190 -14.60 -2.15 0.61
CA SER A 190 -15.24 -1.12 1.45
C SER A 190 -15.66 -1.68 2.81
N LEU A 191 -16.08 -0.79 3.70
CA LEU A 191 -16.64 -1.17 5.01
C LEU A 191 -17.90 -2.04 4.88
N SER A 192 -18.72 -1.83 3.85
CA SER A 192 -19.90 -2.66 3.54
C SER A 192 -19.57 -4.03 2.96
N GLY A 193 -18.28 -4.30 2.65
CA GLY A 193 -17.82 -5.55 2.07
C GLY A 193 -17.90 -5.60 0.53
N THR A 194 -18.15 -4.46 -0.14
CA THR A 194 -18.12 -4.37 -1.60
C THR A 194 -16.68 -4.37 -2.08
N LEU A 195 -16.37 -5.19 -3.09
CA LEU A 195 -15.07 -5.16 -3.76
C LEU A 195 -14.96 -3.85 -4.57
N MET A 196 -13.99 -3.01 -4.21
CA MET A 196 -13.79 -1.69 -4.80
C MET A 196 -12.69 -1.70 -5.85
N GLN A 197 -11.56 -2.36 -5.55
CA GLN A 197 -10.39 -2.37 -6.41
C GLN A 197 -9.70 -3.74 -6.38
N THR A 198 -9.17 -4.15 -7.54
CA THR A 198 -8.20 -5.26 -7.65
C THR A 198 -6.89 -4.71 -8.19
N ALA A 199 -5.80 -4.91 -7.47
CA ALA A 199 -4.46 -4.55 -7.90
C ALA A 199 -3.63 -5.79 -8.24
N TYR A 200 -2.89 -5.74 -9.36
CA TYR A 200 -1.91 -6.76 -9.77
C TYR A 200 -0.53 -6.13 -9.88
N PHE A 201 0.47 -6.77 -9.28
CA PHE A 201 1.87 -6.37 -9.33
C PHE A 201 2.58 -7.27 -10.35
N LEU A 202 2.67 -6.79 -11.59
CA LEU A 202 2.98 -7.61 -12.77
C LEU A 202 4.47 -7.79 -13.02
N LYS A 203 5.29 -6.78 -12.66
CA LYS A 203 6.74 -6.80 -12.89
C LYS A 203 7.45 -6.10 -11.74
N PHE A 204 8.59 -6.67 -11.36
CA PHE A 204 9.47 -6.13 -10.34
C PHE A 204 10.88 -5.92 -10.88
N THR A 205 11.58 -4.95 -10.33
CA THR A 205 13.02 -4.80 -10.43
C THR A 205 13.65 -4.85 -9.04
N GLN A 206 14.97 -4.97 -8.97
CA GLN A 206 15.69 -4.89 -7.70
C GLN A 206 16.60 -3.66 -7.68
N ILE A 207 16.52 -2.89 -6.60
CA ILE A 207 17.40 -1.77 -6.31
C ILE A 207 17.98 -1.99 -4.92
N GLU A 208 19.32 -2.12 -4.83
CA GLU A 208 20.04 -2.36 -3.57
C GLU A 208 19.48 -3.52 -2.74
N GLY A 209 19.05 -4.60 -3.43
CA GLY A 209 18.48 -5.80 -2.83
C GLY A 209 17.03 -5.64 -2.34
N ARG A 210 16.36 -4.55 -2.69
CA ARG A 210 14.93 -4.32 -2.45
C ARG A 210 14.12 -4.47 -3.73
N TYR A 211 12.93 -5.02 -3.61
CA TYR A 211 12.03 -5.18 -4.74
C TYR A 211 11.17 -3.94 -4.94
N VAL A 212 11.12 -3.47 -6.18
CA VAL A 212 10.26 -2.35 -6.58
C VAL A 212 9.30 -2.85 -7.65
N PRO A 213 7.99 -2.74 -7.45
CA PRO A 213 7.03 -3.03 -8.51
C PRO A 213 7.14 -1.96 -9.59
N VAL A 214 7.55 -2.36 -10.79
CA VAL A 214 7.74 -1.42 -11.93
C VAL A 214 6.62 -1.51 -12.96
N LYS A 215 5.71 -2.47 -12.82
CA LYS A 215 4.46 -2.51 -13.59
C LYS A 215 3.33 -3.02 -12.71
N GLN A 216 2.29 -2.21 -12.59
CA GLN A 216 1.11 -2.49 -11.78
C GLN A 216 -0.14 -2.26 -12.61
N LEU A 217 -1.20 -3.01 -12.34
CA LEU A 217 -2.52 -2.85 -12.95
C LEU A 217 -3.54 -2.71 -11.81
N PHE A 218 -4.24 -1.59 -11.79
CA PHE A 218 -5.36 -1.32 -10.91
C PHE A 218 -6.66 -1.42 -11.72
N ILE A 219 -7.60 -2.21 -11.24
CA ILE A 219 -8.92 -2.40 -11.83
C ILE A 219 -9.94 -1.82 -10.86
N ASP A 220 -10.73 -0.87 -11.32
CA ASP A 220 -11.89 -0.38 -10.61
C ASP A 220 -13.01 -1.42 -10.70
N GLU A 221 -13.33 -2.06 -9.58
CA GLU A 221 -14.34 -3.12 -9.51
C GLU A 221 -15.75 -2.53 -9.28
N PHE A 222 -15.82 -1.27 -8.86
CA PHE A 222 -17.07 -0.55 -8.66
C PHE A 222 -17.58 0.01 -10.00
N GLU A 223 -16.71 0.70 -10.74
CA GLU A 223 -17.00 1.17 -12.11
C GLU A 223 -16.35 0.23 -13.14
N LYS A 224 -17.06 -0.85 -13.46
CA LYS A 224 -16.54 -1.93 -14.30
C LYS A 224 -16.04 -1.44 -15.66
N GLY A 225 -14.84 -1.87 -16.01
CA GLY A 225 -14.15 -1.53 -17.26
C GLY A 225 -13.15 -0.40 -17.12
N ASN A 226 -13.16 0.33 -16.00
CA ASN A 226 -12.11 1.29 -15.67
C ASN A 226 -10.88 0.58 -15.15
N LYS A 227 -9.71 1.04 -15.58
CA LYS A 227 -8.42 0.52 -15.11
C LYS A 227 -7.29 1.51 -15.33
N THR A 228 -6.25 1.39 -14.52
CA THR A 228 -5.00 2.13 -14.65
C THR A 228 -3.83 1.19 -14.67
N ILE A 229 -2.91 1.37 -15.63
CA ILE A 229 -1.59 0.71 -15.63
C ILE A 229 -0.58 1.75 -15.19
N VAL A 230 0.24 1.40 -14.19
CA VAL A 230 1.38 2.19 -13.72
C VAL A 230 2.65 1.52 -14.20
N GLU A 231 3.51 2.25 -14.89
CA GLU A 231 4.83 1.77 -15.33
C GLU A 231 5.91 2.74 -14.81
N ILE A 232 6.89 2.19 -14.09
CA ILE A 232 8.02 2.95 -13.54
C ILE A 232 9.27 2.58 -14.34
N SER A 233 9.99 3.58 -14.82
CA SER A 233 11.18 3.44 -15.63
C SER A 233 12.29 4.39 -15.20
N ASN A 234 13.48 4.24 -15.79
CA ASN A 234 14.62 5.12 -15.56
C ASN A 234 14.94 5.35 -14.07
N MET A 235 14.81 4.30 -13.26
CA MET A 235 15.06 4.37 -11.83
C MET A 235 16.55 4.54 -11.54
N VAL A 236 16.91 5.64 -10.88
CA VAL A 236 18.27 5.98 -10.48
C VAL A 236 18.30 6.10 -8.95
N PRO A 237 18.92 5.13 -8.26
CA PRO A 237 19.15 5.24 -6.81
C PRO A 237 20.30 6.19 -6.53
N GLY A 238 20.25 6.89 -5.41
CA GLY A 238 21.31 7.78 -4.94
C GLY A 238 20.75 8.84 -4.00
N LYS A 239 21.65 9.49 -3.26
CA LYS A 239 21.25 10.57 -2.36
C LYS A 239 20.68 11.75 -3.14
N LEU A 240 19.46 12.14 -2.83
CA LEU A 240 18.81 13.35 -3.36
C LEU A 240 19.05 14.53 -2.42
N ASP A 241 19.08 15.74 -3.00
CA ASP A 241 19.19 16.99 -2.24
C ASP A 241 17.87 17.25 -1.45
N ASP A 242 17.99 17.69 -0.21
CA ASP A 242 16.83 17.94 0.68
C ASP A 242 15.87 18.98 0.10
N LYS A 243 16.37 19.94 -0.68
CA LYS A 243 15.54 20.93 -1.35
C LYS A 243 14.50 20.34 -2.32
N ILE A 244 14.74 19.12 -2.85
CA ILE A 244 13.79 18.43 -3.76
C ILE A 244 12.44 18.22 -3.08
N PHE A 245 12.44 17.91 -1.79
CA PHE A 245 11.23 17.65 -1.03
C PHE A 245 10.63 18.92 -0.41
N THR A 246 10.58 20.00 -1.20
CA THR A 246 10.03 21.30 -0.78
C THR A 246 9.01 21.84 -1.78
N LYS A 247 8.05 22.62 -1.28
CA LYS A 247 7.07 23.34 -2.12
C LYS A 247 7.76 24.23 -3.16
N ALA A 248 8.83 24.93 -2.74
CA ALA A 248 9.60 25.81 -3.64
C ALA A 248 10.23 25.06 -4.82
N TYR A 249 10.71 23.84 -4.58
CA TYR A 249 11.29 23.02 -5.64
C TYR A 249 10.22 22.56 -6.63
N LEU A 250 9.07 22.04 -6.14
CA LEU A 250 7.95 21.65 -6.99
C LEU A 250 7.44 22.84 -7.84
N GLU A 251 7.28 24.01 -7.22
CA GLU A 251 6.89 25.22 -7.94
C GLU A 251 7.91 25.62 -9.03
N ASN A 252 9.22 25.46 -8.78
CA ASN A 252 10.26 25.72 -9.75
C ASN A 252 10.28 24.73 -10.92
N LEU A 253 10.04 23.45 -10.66
CA LEU A 253 9.92 22.42 -11.72
C LEU A 253 8.70 22.66 -12.60
N SER A 254 7.71 23.37 -12.10
CA SER A 254 6.43 23.63 -12.76
C SER A 254 6.48 24.85 -13.70
N LYS A 255 7.58 25.60 -13.73
CA LYS A 255 7.76 26.75 -14.65
C LYS A 255 8.01 26.29 -16.06
#